data_4576e3485d17cbec480a7800e9034e9e
#
_entry.id   4576e3485d17cbec480a7800e9034e9e
#
_cell.length_a   1.000
_cell.length_b   1.000
_cell.length_c   1.000
_cell.angle_alpha   90.00
_cell.angle_beta   90.00
_cell.angle_gamma   90.00
#
_symmetry.space_group_name_H-M   'P 1'
#
loop_
_entity.id
_entity.type
_entity.pdbx_description
1 polymer ?
#
loop_
_entity_poly.entity_id
_entity_poly.type
_entity_poly.pdbx_seq_one_letter_code
_entity_poly.pdbx_strand_id
1 'polypeptide(L)'
;MKLPTDRSIAVALPSPIGDSLIGLVLVNNLIRNGYRPVVFGWVAEQLAEWFPHVTVGQPDAWQGAFDTVIELRPTGYASALSRSGKTLCLATLPEYGGSKHMVDRIVEIATNVLGLRDVTRANGLVVPACVMQGRFANRVVIHPTGSHPEKMWSRKKFLALSRVLSRRQWQPSFLVAPAEFGVWGDIAQDGCEVNALPKLSEVATWIAESSWFIGNDSGLGHLASCIGVPTLSLFMRHGLARSWRPGWGPGAVVLPLSVLPFGGLRERLWQRLLTVRRVMSAFQTLHRKHAGAVHRYSAADFADAKTPQPTLTGMLPGAQSRRF
;
A
#
# COMPACT_ATOMS: atom_id res chain seq x y z
N MET A 1 -23.55 -7.43 11.50
CA MET A 1 -23.23 -7.13 12.93
C MET A 1 -23.07 -5.61 13.03
N LYS A 2 -23.82 -4.89 13.85
CA LYS A 2 -23.52 -3.46 14.09
C LYS A 2 -22.45 -3.37 15.16
N LEU A 3 -21.38 -2.60 14.90
CA LEU A 3 -20.40 -2.30 15.92
C LEU A 3 -21.02 -1.36 16.96
N PRO A 4 -20.94 -1.69 18.26
CA PRO A 4 -21.39 -0.79 19.32
C PRO A 4 -20.48 0.44 19.38
N THR A 5 -21.05 1.62 19.57
CA THR A 5 -20.34 2.92 19.57
C THR A 5 -19.55 3.20 20.85
N ASP A 6 -19.86 2.49 21.93
CA ASP A 6 -19.26 2.64 23.26
C ASP A 6 -18.11 1.66 23.56
N ARG A 7 -17.76 0.79 22.61
CA ARG A 7 -16.72 -0.22 22.79
C ARG A 7 -15.36 0.21 22.26
N SER A 8 -14.32 -0.20 22.97
CA SER A 8 -12.93 -0.05 22.53
C SER A 8 -12.65 -0.98 21.34
N ILE A 9 -12.09 -0.40 20.25
CA ILE A 9 -11.81 -1.13 19.00
C ILE A 9 -10.31 -1.12 18.71
N ALA A 10 -9.76 -2.29 18.41
CA ALA A 10 -8.45 -2.45 17.84
C ALA A 10 -8.55 -2.95 16.40
N VAL A 11 -7.62 -2.50 15.55
CA VAL A 11 -7.40 -3.07 14.21
C VAL A 11 -5.97 -3.57 14.11
N ALA A 12 -5.82 -4.88 13.97
CA ALA A 12 -4.52 -5.53 13.79
C ALA A 12 -4.22 -5.68 12.29
N LEU A 13 -3.16 -5.02 11.84
CA LEU A 13 -2.73 -5.05 10.44
C LEU A 13 -1.73 -6.20 10.21
N PRO A 14 -1.83 -6.91 9.07
CA PRO A 14 -0.86 -7.95 8.72
C PRO A 14 0.49 -7.36 8.28
N SER A 15 1.53 -8.18 8.26
CA SER A 15 2.89 -7.73 7.90
C SER A 15 3.07 -7.25 6.44
N PRO A 16 2.41 -7.82 5.40
CA PRO A 16 2.60 -7.33 4.04
C PRO A 16 2.09 -5.89 3.86
N ILE A 17 2.91 -5.03 3.26
CA ILE A 17 2.61 -3.59 3.06
C ILE A 17 1.29 -3.39 2.32
N GLY A 18 1.06 -4.12 1.21
CA GLY A 18 -0.17 -3.99 0.43
C GLY A 18 -1.43 -4.35 1.22
N ASP A 19 -1.38 -5.45 1.98
CA ASP A 19 -2.50 -5.89 2.82
C ASP A 19 -2.76 -4.88 3.96
N SER A 20 -1.71 -4.32 4.57
CA SER A 20 -1.83 -3.27 5.59
C SER A 20 -2.48 -2.01 5.04
N LEU A 21 -2.06 -1.54 3.86
CA LEU A 21 -2.66 -0.36 3.21
C LEU A 21 -4.13 -0.59 2.85
N ILE A 22 -4.50 -1.82 2.48
CA ILE A 22 -5.90 -2.23 2.27
C ILE A 22 -6.66 -2.27 3.60
N GLY A 23 -6.06 -2.79 4.67
CA GLY A 23 -6.65 -2.78 6.02
C GLY A 23 -6.94 -1.37 6.54
N LEU A 24 -6.08 -0.40 6.19
CA LEU A 24 -6.28 1.01 6.55
C LEU A 24 -7.52 1.64 5.87
N VAL A 25 -8.06 1.06 4.79
CA VAL A 25 -9.38 1.46 4.26
C VAL A 25 -10.46 1.24 5.30
N LEU A 26 -10.44 0.10 6.01
CA LEU A 26 -11.39 -0.12 7.09
C LEU A 26 -11.19 0.86 8.24
N VAL A 27 -9.94 1.10 8.64
CA VAL A 27 -9.60 2.06 9.71
C VAL A 27 -10.14 3.46 9.39
N ASN A 28 -9.89 3.95 8.17
CA ASN A 28 -10.41 5.24 7.73
C ASN A 28 -11.94 5.30 7.79
N ASN A 29 -12.62 4.23 7.38
CA ASN A 29 -14.09 4.17 7.43
C ASN A 29 -14.63 4.08 8.86
N LEU A 30 -13.94 3.41 9.77
CA LEU A 30 -14.28 3.44 11.19
C LEU A 30 -14.19 4.87 11.75
N ILE A 31 -13.09 5.58 11.48
CA ILE A 31 -12.89 6.96 11.91
C ILE A 31 -13.96 7.89 11.34
N ARG A 32 -14.30 7.78 10.07
CA ARG A 32 -15.38 8.54 9.40
C ARG A 32 -16.76 8.32 10.03
N ASN A 33 -16.98 7.14 10.59
CA ASN A 33 -18.22 6.82 11.30
C ASN A 33 -18.16 7.09 12.82
N GLY A 34 -17.17 7.86 13.28
CA GLY A 34 -17.08 8.33 14.67
C GLY A 34 -16.40 7.36 15.64
N TYR A 35 -15.88 6.22 15.16
CA TYR A 35 -15.09 5.32 15.99
C TYR A 35 -13.66 5.84 16.15
N ARG A 36 -12.99 5.42 17.22
CA ARG A 36 -11.58 5.75 17.51
C ARG A 36 -10.77 4.46 17.66
N PRO A 37 -10.52 3.75 16.56
CA PRO A 37 -9.74 2.51 16.63
C PRO A 37 -8.28 2.79 16.96
N VAL A 38 -7.66 1.91 17.77
CA VAL A 38 -6.21 1.84 17.91
C VAL A 38 -5.69 0.81 16.89
N VAL A 39 -4.70 1.20 16.12
CA VAL A 39 -4.16 0.40 15.02
C VAL A 39 -2.82 -0.18 15.40
N PHE A 40 -2.63 -1.45 15.14
CA PHE A 40 -1.41 -2.19 15.43
C PHE A 40 -0.80 -2.74 14.14
N GLY A 41 0.51 -2.67 14.02
CA GLY A 41 1.27 -3.24 12.90
C GLY A 41 2.36 -2.31 12.41
N TRP A 42 3.48 -2.89 12.02
CA TRP A 42 4.71 -2.18 11.69
C TRP A 42 4.54 -1.17 10.54
N VAL A 43 3.64 -1.41 9.57
CA VAL A 43 3.37 -0.47 8.48
C VAL A 43 2.74 0.82 9.01
N ALA A 44 1.78 0.71 9.95
CA ALA A 44 1.18 1.89 10.59
C ALA A 44 2.21 2.65 11.44
N GLU A 45 3.09 1.94 12.13
CA GLU A 45 4.17 2.55 12.92
C GLU A 45 5.16 3.31 12.02
N GLN A 46 5.62 2.68 10.95
CA GLN A 46 6.58 3.26 10.01
C GLN A 46 6.00 4.44 9.19
N LEU A 47 4.69 4.48 9.01
CA LEU A 47 3.98 5.51 8.26
C LEU A 47 3.08 6.38 9.14
N ALA A 48 3.35 6.48 10.46
CA ALA A 48 2.48 7.21 11.39
C ALA A 48 2.24 8.67 10.96
N GLU A 49 3.27 9.36 10.46
CA GLU A 49 3.15 10.74 9.96
C GLU A 49 2.32 10.86 8.66
N TRP A 50 2.17 9.75 7.93
CA TRP A 50 1.35 9.66 6.71
C TRP A 50 -0.11 9.34 7.00
N PHE A 51 -0.43 9.03 8.25
CA PHE A 51 -1.78 8.71 8.73
C PHE A 51 -2.10 9.53 9.99
N PRO A 52 -2.17 10.87 9.92
CA PRO A 52 -2.25 11.76 11.08
C PRO A 52 -3.51 11.57 11.93
N HIS A 53 -4.54 10.92 11.38
CA HIS A 53 -5.81 10.64 12.08
C HIS A 53 -5.86 9.25 12.72
N VAL A 54 -4.80 8.45 12.59
CA VAL A 54 -4.72 7.08 13.10
C VAL A 54 -3.95 7.05 14.40
N THR A 55 -4.55 6.49 15.44
CA THR A 55 -3.84 6.19 16.69
C THR A 55 -3.12 4.86 16.54
N VAL A 56 -1.79 4.86 16.62
CA VAL A 56 -0.97 3.66 16.53
C VAL A 56 -0.61 3.18 17.93
N GLY A 57 -0.81 1.88 18.19
CA GLY A 57 -0.48 1.22 19.46
C GLY A 57 0.66 0.22 19.33
N GLN A 58 1.32 -0.06 20.46
CA GLN A 58 2.30 -1.12 20.60
C GLN A 58 1.63 -2.34 21.25
N PRO A 59 1.65 -3.56 20.65
CA PRO A 59 0.85 -4.69 21.12
C PRO A 59 1.08 -5.04 22.59
N ASP A 60 2.31 -4.99 23.08
CA ASP A 60 2.67 -5.37 24.45
C ASP A 60 2.05 -4.45 25.52
N ALA A 61 1.83 -3.18 25.18
CA ALA A 61 1.21 -2.20 26.08
C ALA A 61 -0.32 -2.31 26.16
N TRP A 62 -0.97 -3.09 25.27
CA TRP A 62 -2.42 -3.11 25.10
C TRP A 62 -3.04 -4.51 25.19
N GLN A 63 -2.39 -5.46 25.85
CA GLN A 63 -2.92 -6.82 26.00
C GLN A 63 -4.25 -6.80 26.77
N GLY A 64 -5.26 -7.53 26.24
CA GLY A 64 -6.57 -7.64 26.83
C GLY A 64 -7.38 -6.33 26.96
N ALA A 65 -6.98 -5.26 26.24
CA ALA A 65 -7.56 -3.92 26.42
C ALA A 65 -8.85 -3.70 25.61
N PHE A 66 -9.09 -4.47 24.55
CA PHE A 66 -10.14 -4.16 23.58
C PHE A 66 -11.33 -5.11 23.64
N ASP A 67 -12.53 -4.52 23.53
CA ASP A 67 -13.79 -5.27 23.44
C ASP A 67 -13.99 -5.89 22.05
N THR A 68 -13.48 -5.22 21.02
CA THR A 68 -13.54 -5.67 19.64
C THR A 68 -12.16 -5.56 19.00
N VAL A 69 -11.65 -6.67 18.48
CA VAL A 69 -10.41 -6.71 17.71
C VAL A 69 -10.72 -7.19 16.31
N ILE A 70 -10.35 -6.40 15.31
CA ILE A 70 -10.56 -6.71 13.89
C ILE A 70 -9.19 -6.94 13.24
N GLU A 71 -9.06 -7.99 12.46
CA GLU A 71 -7.87 -8.26 11.65
C GLU A 71 -8.27 -8.59 10.22
N LEU A 72 -7.49 -8.12 9.25
CA LEU A 72 -7.74 -8.41 7.83
C LEU A 72 -7.52 -9.90 7.53
N ARG A 73 -6.43 -10.43 8.07
CA ARG A 73 -5.99 -11.84 8.04
C ARG A 73 -5.36 -12.16 9.38
N PRO A 74 -5.22 -13.45 9.76
CA PRO A 74 -4.57 -13.82 11.01
C PRO A 74 -3.18 -13.19 11.14
N THR A 75 -2.99 -12.41 12.21
CA THR A 75 -1.73 -11.70 12.48
C THR A 75 -0.84 -12.40 13.49
N GLY A 76 -1.39 -13.36 14.21
CA GLY A 76 -0.73 -14.09 15.29
C GLY A 76 -0.73 -13.39 16.66
N TYR A 77 -0.98 -12.06 16.68
CA TYR A 77 -1.00 -11.27 17.93
C TYR A 77 -2.38 -10.66 18.26
N ALA A 78 -3.30 -10.62 17.29
CA ALA A 78 -4.60 -9.94 17.46
C ALA A 78 -5.41 -10.49 18.64
N SER A 79 -5.40 -11.80 18.89
CA SER A 79 -6.12 -12.43 19.99
C SER A 79 -5.66 -11.94 21.37
N ALA A 80 -4.37 -11.62 21.52
CA ALA A 80 -3.80 -11.09 22.75
C ALA A 80 -4.31 -9.68 23.10
N LEU A 81 -4.74 -8.89 22.10
CA LEU A 81 -5.32 -7.55 22.29
C LEU A 81 -6.76 -7.63 22.82
N SER A 82 -7.47 -8.72 22.59
CA SER A 82 -8.88 -8.89 22.91
C SER A 82 -9.13 -9.33 24.35
N ARG A 83 -10.05 -8.71 25.07
CA ARG A 83 -10.52 -9.15 26.39
C ARG A 83 -11.09 -10.55 26.39
N SER A 84 -11.76 -10.94 25.33
CA SER A 84 -12.38 -12.27 25.19
C SER A 84 -11.47 -13.30 24.51
N GLY A 85 -10.28 -12.90 24.04
CA GLY A 85 -9.43 -13.71 23.20
C GLY A 85 -9.98 -13.97 21.79
N LYS A 86 -11.14 -13.38 21.43
CA LYS A 86 -11.78 -13.55 20.12
C LYS A 86 -11.48 -12.36 19.22
N THR A 87 -11.29 -12.62 17.95
CA THR A 87 -11.09 -11.61 16.91
C THR A 87 -12.12 -11.74 15.79
N LEU A 88 -12.41 -10.64 15.12
CA LEU A 88 -13.11 -10.64 13.83
C LEU A 88 -12.09 -10.65 12.71
N CYS A 89 -11.80 -11.82 12.17
CA CYS A 89 -10.92 -11.97 11.03
C CYS A 89 -11.71 -11.81 9.74
N LEU A 90 -11.44 -10.74 8.97
CA LEU A 90 -12.19 -10.43 7.76
C LEU A 90 -12.01 -11.51 6.68
N ALA A 91 -10.84 -12.17 6.64
CA ALA A 91 -10.57 -13.22 5.68
C ALA A 91 -11.47 -14.47 5.83
N THR A 92 -12.16 -14.61 6.97
CA THR A 92 -13.13 -15.71 7.19
C THR A 92 -14.54 -15.36 6.73
N LEU A 93 -14.81 -14.10 6.36
CA LEU A 93 -16.12 -13.65 5.90
C LEU A 93 -16.35 -14.02 4.43
N PRO A 94 -17.58 -14.41 4.05
CA PRO A 94 -17.94 -14.69 2.65
C PRO A 94 -17.64 -13.50 1.72
N GLU A 95 -17.85 -12.27 2.18
CA GLU A 95 -17.63 -11.03 1.43
C GLU A 95 -16.14 -10.79 1.10
N TYR A 96 -15.24 -11.39 1.86
CA TYR A 96 -13.80 -11.35 1.56
C TYR A 96 -13.43 -12.18 0.33
N GLY A 97 -14.24 -13.17 -0.02
CA GLY A 97 -14.07 -14.02 -1.19
C GLY A 97 -14.48 -13.37 -2.51
N GLY A 98 -14.30 -14.10 -3.62
CA GLY A 98 -14.79 -13.70 -4.94
C GLY A 98 -13.78 -13.01 -5.85
N SER A 99 -14.27 -12.33 -6.91
CA SER A 99 -13.44 -11.75 -7.99
C SER A 99 -13.35 -10.23 -7.99
N LYS A 100 -14.02 -9.55 -7.05
CA LYS A 100 -13.96 -8.09 -6.91
C LYS A 100 -12.58 -7.64 -6.46
N HIS A 101 -12.27 -6.37 -6.66
CA HIS A 101 -11.06 -5.75 -6.13
C HIS A 101 -11.06 -5.75 -4.59
N MET A 102 -9.90 -5.99 -3.96
CA MET A 102 -9.82 -6.12 -2.50
C MET A 102 -10.31 -4.88 -1.75
N VAL A 103 -10.02 -3.68 -2.24
CA VAL A 103 -10.54 -2.44 -1.65
C VAL A 103 -12.08 -2.41 -1.67
N ASP A 104 -12.71 -2.88 -2.77
CA ASP A 104 -14.17 -2.95 -2.87
C ASP A 104 -14.78 -3.95 -1.89
N ARG A 105 -14.09 -5.08 -1.66
CA ARG A 105 -14.52 -6.06 -0.66
C ARG A 105 -14.47 -5.48 0.76
N ILE A 106 -13.42 -4.71 1.10
CA ILE A 106 -13.33 -4.05 2.39
C ILE A 106 -14.46 -3.02 2.56
N VAL A 107 -14.77 -2.26 1.51
CA VAL A 107 -15.91 -1.34 1.49
C VAL A 107 -17.23 -2.09 1.71
N GLU A 108 -17.43 -3.21 1.03
CA GLU A 108 -18.63 -4.06 1.22
C GLU A 108 -18.73 -4.64 2.64
N ILE A 109 -17.62 -5.11 3.20
CA ILE A 109 -17.59 -5.59 4.59
C ILE A 109 -17.91 -4.44 5.56
N ALA A 110 -17.31 -3.27 5.36
CA ALA A 110 -17.59 -2.10 6.20
C ALA A 110 -19.07 -1.72 6.17
N THR A 111 -19.70 -1.76 4.99
CA THR A 111 -21.11 -1.41 4.83
C THR A 111 -22.03 -2.52 5.30
N ASN A 112 -21.88 -3.73 4.79
CA ASN A 112 -22.89 -4.80 4.93
C ASN A 112 -22.71 -5.61 6.22
N VAL A 113 -21.46 -5.79 6.67
CA VAL A 113 -21.15 -6.60 7.87
C VAL A 113 -21.07 -5.71 9.11
N LEU A 114 -20.33 -4.59 9.02
CA LEU A 114 -20.12 -3.71 10.17
C LEU A 114 -21.16 -2.61 10.30
N GLY A 115 -22.01 -2.39 9.28
CA GLY A 115 -23.12 -1.44 9.29
C GLY A 115 -22.68 0.03 9.26
N LEU A 116 -21.47 0.32 8.72
CA LEU A 116 -20.99 1.68 8.55
C LEU A 116 -21.76 2.38 7.40
N ARG A 117 -22.03 3.69 7.55
CA ARG A 117 -22.90 4.42 6.62
C ARG A 117 -22.15 5.27 5.63
N ASP A 118 -21.15 6.02 6.10
CA ASP A 118 -20.34 6.90 5.25
C ASP A 118 -19.03 6.19 4.88
N VAL A 119 -19.08 5.33 3.87
CA VAL A 119 -17.99 4.45 3.49
C VAL A 119 -17.34 4.89 2.17
N THR A 120 -16.01 4.92 2.16
CA THR A 120 -15.18 5.31 1.01
C THR A 120 -14.08 4.29 0.73
N ARG A 121 -13.48 4.38 -0.44
CA ARG A 121 -12.31 3.58 -0.84
C ARG A 121 -10.98 4.14 -0.30
N ALA A 122 -10.96 5.38 0.20
CA ALA A 122 -9.76 6.00 0.74
C ALA A 122 -9.26 5.27 1.98
N ASN A 123 -7.97 5.16 2.13
CA ASN A 123 -7.32 4.57 3.30
C ASN A 123 -6.83 5.60 4.33
N GLY A 124 -7.08 6.90 4.08
CA GLY A 124 -6.71 7.98 4.99
C GLY A 124 -5.25 8.43 4.92
N LEU A 125 -4.49 7.97 3.91
CA LEU A 125 -3.12 8.45 3.71
C LEU A 125 -3.10 9.92 3.31
N VAL A 126 -2.26 10.70 4.00
CA VAL A 126 -2.00 12.12 3.73
C VAL A 126 -0.48 12.29 3.56
N VAL A 127 -0.07 12.91 2.47
CA VAL A 127 1.36 13.21 2.27
C VAL A 127 1.77 14.30 3.25
N PRO A 128 2.83 14.11 4.07
CA PRO A 128 3.29 15.12 5.01
C PRO A 128 3.68 16.43 4.31
N ALA A 129 3.38 17.58 4.92
CA ALA A 129 3.61 18.90 4.33
C ALA A 129 5.08 19.19 4.00
N CYS A 130 6.02 18.53 4.67
CA CYS A 130 7.45 18.62 4.38
C CYS A 130 7.89 17.88 3.12
N VAL A 131 7.02 17.01 2.54
CA VAL A 131 7.33 16.21 1.36
C VAL A 131 6.84 16.92 0.10
N MET A 132 7.75 17.22 -0.79
CA MET A 132 7.44 17.88 -2.07
C MET A 132 7.07 16.84 -3.13
N GLN A 133 5.77 16.57 -3.29
CA GLN A 133 5.29 15.63 -4.30
C GLN A 133 5.72 16.01 -5.71
N GLY A 134 6.22 15.03 -6.48
CA GLY A 134 6.61 15.22 -7.88
C GLY A 134 7.81 16.15 -8.08
N ARG A 135 8.60 16.44 -7.03
CA ARG A 135 9.81 17.26 -7.08
C ARG A 135 10.73 16.91 -8.25
N PHE A 136 10.82 15.62 -8.56
CA PHE A 136 11.64 15.12 -9.66
C PHE A 136 10.74 14.66 -10.82
N ALA A 137 10.40 15.60 -11.69
CA ALA A 137 9.44 15.41 -12.79
C ALA A 137 9.79 14.24 -13.74
N ASN A 138 11.06 13.98 -13.95
CA ASN A 138 11.54 12.91 -14.85
C ASN A 138 11.92 11.62 -14.11
N ARG A 139 11.86 11.58 -12.76
CA ARG A 139 12.25 10.40 -12.01
C ARG A 139 11.18 9.32 -12.09
N VAL A 140 11.63 8.12 -12.52
CA VAL A 140 10.82 6.91 -12.59
C VAL A 140 11.36 5.92 -11.57
N VAL A 141 10.64 5.71 -10.48
CA VAL A 141 10.99 4.65 -9.52
C VAL A 141 10.77 3.30 -10.16
N ILE A 142 11.79 2.45 -10.15
CA ILE A 142 11.71 1.05 -10.57
C ILE A 142 11.84 0.15 -9.34
N HIS A 143 10.79 -0.60 -9.01
CA HIS A 143 10.84 -1.60 -7.95
C HIS A 143 10.87 -3.01 -8.57
N PRO A 144 12.07 -3.62 -8.68
CA PRO A 144 12.26 -4.84 -9.43
C PRO A 144 12.01 -6.11 -8.63
N THR A 145 11.79 -5.98 -7.33
CA THR A 145 11.67 -7.11 -6.40
C THR A 145 10.22 -7.36 -5.97
N GLY A 146 9.99 -8.40 -5.21
CA GLY A 146 8.68 -8.79 -4.71
C GLY A 146 8.81 -9.97 -3.75
N SER A 147 7.72 -10.34 -3.07
CA SER A 147 7.72 -11.39 -2.05
C SER A 147 8.06 -12.81 -2.56
N HIS A 148 7.87 -13.05 -3.86
CA HIS A 148 8.05 -14.37 -4.47
C HIS A 148 8.80 -14.26 -5.79
N PRO A 149 9.92 -14.99 -5.98
CA PRO A 149 10.75 -14.94 -7.19
C PRO A 149 9.96 -15.21 -8.48
N GLU A 150 8.97 -16.10 -8.45
CA GLU A 150 8.13 -16.42 -9.61
C GLU A 150 7.25 -15.26 -10.06
N LYS A 151 6.98 -14.28 -9.19
CA LYS A 151 6.22 -13.06 -9.50
C LYS A 151 7.11 -11.92 -9.98
N MET A 152 8.43 -12.07 -9.93
CA MET A 152 9.36 -11.02 -10.33
C MET A 152 9.67 -11.10 -11.83
N TRP A 153 9.56 -9.98 -12.52
CA TRP A 153 10.07 -9.87 -13.88
C TRP A 153 11.60 -9.92 -13.89
N SER A 154 12.22 -10.40 -14.96
CA SER A 154 13.64 -10.72 -14.93
C SER A 154 14.53 -9.46 -14.80
N ARG A 155 15.62 -9.58 -14.02
CA ARG A 155 16.61 -8.51 -13.81
C ARG A 155 17.12 -7.92 -15.14
N LYS A 156 17.48 -8.78 -16.11
CA LYS A 156 17.92 -8.36 -17.44
C LYS A 156 16.92 -7.44 -18.14
N LYS A 157 15.62 -7.66 -17.96
CA LYS A 157 14.57 -6.85 -18.59
C LYS A 157 14.34 -5.54 -17.85
N PHE A 158 14.47 -5.50 -16.53
CA PHE A 158 14.44 -4.23 -15.79
C PHE A 158 15.63 -3.35 -16.19
N LEU A 159 16.83 -3.91 -16.34
CA LEU A 159 18.00 -3.17 -16.84
C LEU A 159 17.82 -2.70 -18.28
N ALA A 160 17.24 -3.52 -19.14
CA ALA A 160 16.91 -3.09 -20.50
C ALA A 160 15.86 -1.97 -20.51
N LEU A 161 14.85 -2.04 -19.62
CA LEU A 161 13.87 -0.98 -19.45
C LEU A 161 14.51 0.33 -18.98
N SER A 162 15.39 0.30 -17.98
CA SER A 162 16.07 1.50 -17.47
C SER A 162 16.87 2.19 -18.57
N ARG A 163 17.63 1.42 -19.38
CA ARG A 163 18.37 1.95 -20.52
C ARG A 163 17.47 2.62 -21.57
N VAL A 164 16.27 2.04 -21.83
CA VAL A 164 15.29 2.62 -22.76
C VAL A 164 14.69 3.90 -22.18
N LEU A 165 14.42 3.94 -20.87
CA LEU A 165 13.95 5.13 -20.18
C LEU A 165 15.00 6.25 -20.24
N SER A 166 16.26 5.98 -19.91
CA SER A 166 17.35 6.96 -19.92
C SER A 166 17.57 7.56 -21.31
N ARG A 167 17.53 6.74 -22.38
CA ARG A 167 17.61 7.22 -23.77
C ARG A 167 16.46 8.18 -24.15
N ARG A 168 15.37 8.18 -23.39
CA ARG A 168 14.21 9.06 -23.57
C ARG A 168 14.15 10.17 -22.54
N GLN A 169 15.27 10.50 -21.92
CA GLN A 169 15.42 11.57 -20.94
C GLN A 169 14.65 11.36 -19.62
N TRP A 170 14.24 10.13 -19.32
CA TRP A 170 13.77 9.76 -18.00
C TRP A 170 14.93 9.43 -17.08
N GLN A 171 14.72 9.57 -15.78
CA GLN A 171 15.70 9.25 -14.73
C GLN A 171 15.23 8.00 -13.98
N PRO A 172 15.57 6.78 -14.46
CA PRO A 172 15.21 5.56 -13.75
C PRO A 172 16.01 5.46 -12.46
N SER A 173 15.30 5.24 -11.35
CA SER A 173 15.87 5.07 -10.01
C SER A 173 15.35 3.76 -9.43
N PHE A 174 16.25 2.81 -9.19
CA PHE A 174 15.89 1.52 -8.60
C PHE A 174 15.68 1.68 -7.09
N LEU A 175 14.61 1.09 -6.59
CA LEU A 175 14.27 1.07 -5.17
C LEU A 175 14.11 -0.38 -4.72
N VAL A 176 15.00 -0.81 -3.83
CA VAL A 176 15.08 -2.18 -3.31
C VAL A 176 15.11 -2.16 -1.78
N ALA A 177 14.80 -3.29 -1.14
CA ALA A 177 15.01 -3.42 0.29
C ALA A 177 16.51 -3.48 0.64
N PRO A 178 16.94 -3.05 1.84
CA PRO A 178 18.36 -3.15 2.24
C PRO A 178 18.95 -4.55 2.08
N ALA A 179 18.19 -5.59 2.40
CA ALA A 179 18.62 -6.99 2.23
C ALA A 179 18.85 -7.41 0.76
N GLU A 180 18.23 -6.69 -0.20
CA GLU A 180 18.33 -6.96 -1.63
C GLU A 180 19.46 -6.17 -2.31
N PHE A 181 20.05 -5.21 -1.59
CA PHE A 181 21.09 -4.34 -2.14
C PHE A 181 22.31 -5.13 -2.63
N GLY A 182 22.68 -6.23 -1.96
CA GLY A 182 23.78 -7.11 -2.40
C GLY A 182 23.57 -7.71 -3.80
N VAL A 183 22.31 -7.86 -4.24
CA VAL A 183 21.98 -8.38 -5.58
C VAL A 183 21.82 -7.28 -6.63
N TRP A 184 21.44 -6.06 -6.21
CA TRP A 184 21.09 -4.98 -7.14
C TRP A 184 22.09 -3.82 -7.12
N GLY A 185 22.94 -3.70 -6.10
CA GLY A 185 23.87 -2.58 -5.94
C GLY A 185 24.96 -2.50 -7.04
N ASP A 186 25.31 -3.64 -7.65
CA ASP A 186 26.27 -3.71 -8.74
C ASP A 186 25.85 -2.90 -9.99
N ILE A 187 24.55 -2.69 -10.21
CA ILE A 187 24.06 -1.89 -11.34
C ILE A 187 24.38 -0.39 -11.21
N ALA A 188 24.79 0.07 -10.02
CA ALA A 188 25.28 1.43 -9.84
C ALA A 188 26.56 1.68 -10.66
N GLN A 189 27.38 0.65 -10.89
CA GLN A 189 28.55 0.70 -11.74
C GLN A 189 28.19 0.95 -13.22
N ASP A 190 26.99 0.56 -13.65
CA ASP A 190 26.43 0.81 -14.97
C ASP A 190 25.76 2.21 -15.08
N GLY A 191 25.94 3.09 -14.08
CA GLY A 191 25.35 4.43 -14.03
C GLY A 191 23.86 4.45 -13.68
N CYS A 192 23.31 3.37 -13.12
CA CYS A 192 21.93 3.33 -12.62
C CYS A 192 21.90 3.80 -11.16
N GLU A 193 20.95 4.66 -10.84
CA GLU A 193 20.68 5.01 -9.44
C GLU A 193 19.99 3.85 -8.70
N VAL A 194 20.57 3.44 -7.56
CA VAL A 194 20.01 2.36 -6.70
C VAL A 194 19.90 2.85 -5.28
N ASN A 195 18.69 2.74 -4.73
CA ASN A 195 18.36 3.16 -3.37
C ASN A 195 17.88 1.98 -2.55
N ALA A 196 18.45 1.83 -1.35
CA ALA A 196 18.06 0.83 -0.36
C ALA A 196 17.77 1.55 0.97
N LEU A 197 16.56 2.08 1.09
CA LEU A 197 16.14 2.91 2.21
C LEU A 197 15.64 2.02 3.37
N PRO A 198 16.16 2.21 4.60
CA PRO A 198 15.86 1.32 5.72
C PRO A 198 14.47 1.52 6.31
N LYS A 199 13.88 2.73 6.19
CA LYS A 199 12.57 3.05 6.75
C LYS A 199 11.51 3.16 5.67
N LEU A 200 10.34 2.61 5.94
CA LEU A 200 9.22 2.71 5.00
C LEU A 200 8.75 4.15 4.78
N SER A 201 8.90 5.04 5.77
CA SER A 201 8.64 6.48 5.63
C SER A 201 9.60 7.15 4.64
N GLU A 202 10.88 6.76 4.63
CA GLU A 202 11.86 7.26 3.64
C GLU A 202 11.53 6.74 2.23
N VAL A 203 11.12 5.47 2.13
CA VAL A 203 10.62 4.87 0.88
C VAL A 203 9.39 5.62 0.36
N ALA A 204 8.45 5.94 1.25
CA ALA A 204 7.25 6.71 0.89
C ALA A 204 7.60 8.11 0.40
N THR A 205 8.53 8.80 1.07
CA THR A 205 9.04 10.11 0.65
C THR A 205 9.72 10.03 -0.72
N TRP A 206 10.59 9.04 -0.93
CA TRP A 206 11.26 8.84 -2.21
C TRP A 206 10.26 8.63 -3.36
N ILE A 207 9.24 7.82 -3.13
CA ILE A 207 8.16 7.58 -4.08
C ILE A 207 7.37 8.87 -4.32
N ALA A 208 6.98 9.58 -3.26
CA ALA A 208 6.18 10.82 -3.36
C ALA A 208 6.89 11.93 -4.14
N GLU A 209 8.21 12.09 -3.94
CA GLU A 209 9.03 13.06 -4.67
C GLU A 209 9.26 12.68 -6.15
N SER A 210 8.94 11.44 -6.53
CA SER A 210 9.07 10.94 -7.90
C SER A 210 7.77 11.12 -8.67
N SER A 211 7.86 11.15 -10.00
CA SER A 211 6.66 11.36 -10.83
C SER A 211 6.03 10.07 -11.35
N TRP A 212 6.76 8.96 -11.36
CA TRP A 212 6.29 7.69 -11.92
C TRP A 212 6.82 6.50 -11.12
N PHE A 213 6.03 5.45 -11.08
CA PHE A 213 6.40 4.18 -10.47
C PHE A 213 6.18 3.02 -11.45
N ILE A 214 7.17 2.14 -11.59
CA ILE A 214 7.07 0.88 -12.36
C ILE A 214 7.59 -0.25 -11.46
N GLY A 215 6.79 -1.28 -11.26
CA GLY A 215 7.24 -2.41 -10.43
C GLY A 215 6.45 -3.68 -10.66
N ASN A 216 6.91 -4.76 -10.04
CA ASN A 216 6.16 -6.00 -9.95
C ASN A 216 4.90 -5.81 -9.08
N ASP A 217 4.02 -6.81 -9.07
CA ASP A 217 2.94 -6.97 -8.09
C ASP A 217 3.54 -7.00 -6.68
N SER A 218 3.53 -5.87 -5.99
CA SER A 218 4.20 -5.68 -4.70
C SER A 218 3.50 -4.63 -3.82
N GLY A 219 3.82 -4.64 -2.53
CA GLY A 219 3.30 -3.67 -1.56
C GLY A 219 3.69 -2.22 -1.88
N LEU A 220 4.88 -1.98 -2.47
CA LEU A 220 5.31 -0.63 -2.85
C LEU A 220 4.50 -0.06 -4.02
N GLY A 221 3.98 -0.91 -4.92
CA GLY A 221 3.03 -0.48 -5.94
C GLY A 221 1.71 0.04 -5.32
N HIS A 222 1.24 -0.61 -4.25
CA HIS A 222 0.09 -0.11 -3.48
C HIS A 222 0.41 1.22 -2.80
N LEU A 223 1.60 1.35 -2.19
CA LEU A 223 2.02 2.59 -1.53
C LEU A 223 2.11 3.75 -2.54
N ALA A 224 2.74 3.54 -3.68
CA ALA A 224 2.81 4.54 -4.75
C ALA A 224 1.42 5.01 -5.22
N SER A 225 0.49 4.05 -5.37
CA SER A 225 -0.90 4.35 -5.72
C SER A 225 -1.63 5.13 -4.63
N CYS A 226 -1.44 4.81 -3.34
CA CYS A 226 -2.01 5.55 -2.21
C CYS A 226 -1.52 7.00 -2.16
N ILE A 227 -0.24 7.21 -2.45
CA ILE A 227 0.39 8.53 -2.51
C ILE A 227 -0.11 9.35 -3.71
N GLY A 228 -0.71 8.69 -4.71
CA GLY A 228 -1.17 9.34 -5.94
C GLY A 228 -0.14 9.35 -7.07
N VAL A 229 1.00 8.68 -6.91
CA VAL A 229 2.01 8.56 -7.97
C VAL A 229 1.50 7.59 -9.05
N PRO A 230 1.47 8.01 -10.33
CA PRO A 230 1.04 7.16 -11.43
C PRO A 230 1.86 5.86 -11.49
N THR A 231 1.17 4.73 -11.35
CA THR A 231 1.78 3.43 -11.09
C THR A 231 1.55 2.45 -12.23
N LEU A 232 2.62 1.88 -12.77
CA LEU A 232 2.59 0.78 -13.75
C LEU A 232 2.98 -0.52 -13.07
N SER A 233 2.02 -1.42 -12.88
CA SER A 233 2.24 -2.69 -12.18
C SER A 233 2.32 -3.87 -13.16
N LEU A 234 3.36 -4.69 -13.00
CA LEU A 234 3.60 -5.87 -13.82
C LEU A 234 3.01 -7.09 -13.13
N PHE A 235 2.05 -7.74 -13.76
CA PHE A 235 1.37 -8.90 -13.20
C PHE A 235 1.58 -10.15 -14.05
N MET A 236 1.74 -11.29 -13.40
CA MET A 236 1.84 -12.58 -14.05
C MET A 236 0.49 -13.05 -14.59
N ARG A 237 -0.60 -12.82 -13.85
CA ARG A 237 -1.95 -13.35 -14.12
C ARG A 237 -3.04 -12.29 -14.06
N HIS A 238 -4.01 -12.41 -14.96
CA HIS A 238 -5.18 -11.52 -15.01
C HIS A 238 -6.04 -11.59 -13.73
N GLY A 239 -6.25 -12.77 -13.16
CA GLY A 239 -7.05 -12.96 -11.95
C GLY A 239 -6.44 -12.23 -10.74
N LEU A 240 -5.11 -12.30 -10.57
CA LEU A 240 -4.41 -11.54 -9.52
C LEU A 240 -4.54 -10.04 -9.75
N ALA A 241 -4.31 -9.58 -10.99
CA ALA A 241 -4.43 -8.16 -11.32
C ALA A 241 -5.85 -7.61 -11.07
N ARG A 242 -6.90 -8.40 -11.35
CA ARG A 242 -8.28 -7.99 -11.08
C ARG A 242 -8.50 -7.71 -9.59
N SER A 243 -8.03 -8.60 -8.71
CA SER A 243 -8.30 -8.52 -7.26
C SER A 243 -7.29 -7.65 -6.51
N TRP A 244 -6.03 -7.64 -6.94
CA TRP A 244 -4.91 -7.11 -6.15
C TRP A 244 -4.14 -5.96 -6.80
N ARG A 245 -4.58 -5.44 -7.96
CA ARG A 245 -3.90 -4.25 -8.50
C ARG A 245 -3.98 -3.09 -7.51
N PRO A 246 -3.03 -2.14 -7.52
CA PRO A 246 -3.15 -0.89 -6.78
C PRO A 246 -4.49 -0.20 -7.08
N GLY A 247 -5.15 0.36 -6.06
CA GLY A 247 -6.57 0.68 -6.13
C GLY A 247 -6.95 2.15 -5.95
N TRP A 248 -5.98 3.08 -5.86
CA TRP A 248 -6.26 4.47 -5.51
C TRP A 248 -5.90 5.46 -6.62
N GLY A 249 -4.64 5.81 -6.78
CA GLY A 249 -4.17 6.79 -7.77
C GLY A 249 -4.24 6.31 -9.22
N PRO A 250 -3.79 7.15 -10.16
CA PRO A 250 -3.67 6.78 -11.55
C PRO A 250 -2.79 5.55 -11.73
N GLY A 251 -3.21 4.58 -12.53
CA GLY A 251 -2.41 3.38 -12.70
C GLY A 251 -2.81 2.54 -13.90
N ALA A 252 -1.90 1.66 -14.28
CA ALA A 252 -2.14 0.65 -15.31
C ALA A 252 -1.49 -0.68 -14.93
N VAL A 253 -2.05 -1.75 -15.43
CA VAL A 253 -1.54 -3.12 -15.29
C VAL A 253 -0.98 -3.60 -16.61
N VAL A 254 0.19 -4.20 -16.59
CA VAL A 254 0.76 -4.86 -17.74
C VAL A 254 0.82 -6.37 -17.53
N LEU A 255 0.22 -7.07 -18.45
CA LEU A 255 0.13 -8.54 -18.46
C LEU A 255 0.95 -9.11 -19.63
N PRO A 256 1.46 -10.35 -19.52
CA PRO A 256 2.09 -11.04 -20.64
C PRO A 256 1.10 -11.24 -21.79
N LEU A 257 1.64 -11.44 -22.98
CA LEU A 257 0.82 -11.77 -24.15
C LEU A 257 0.04 -13.06 -23.93
N SER A 258 -1.25 -13.05 -24.29
CA SER A 258 -2.14 -14.21 -24.18
C SER A 258 -2.04 -15.14 -25.41
N VAL A 259 -0.82 -15.47 -25.82
CA VAL A 259 -0.57 -16.32 -27.01
C VAL A 259 -0.62 -17.82 -26.73
N LEU A 260 -0.67 -18.21 -25.47
CA LEU A 260 -0.68 -19.63 -25.06
C LEU A 260 -2.04 -20.02 -24.50
N PRO A 261 -2.63 -21.14 -24.96
CA PRO A 261 -3.96 -21.58 -24.54
C PRO A 261 -3.99 -22.11 -23.09
N PHE A 262 -2.86 -22.61 -22.56
CA PHE A 262 -2.79 -23.24 -21.25
C PHE A 262 -2.26 -22.31 -20.17
N GLY A 263 -3.02 -22.14 -19.07
CA GLY A 263 -2.68 -21.24 -17.97
C GLY A 263 -1.33 -21.55 -17.30
N GLY A 264 -1.04 -22.80 -16.99
CA GLY A 264 0.20 -23.20 -16.32
C GLY A 264 1.47 -22.94 -17.16
N LEU A 265 1.42 -23.11 -18.49
CA LEU A 265 2.54 -22.79 -19.37
C LEU A 265 2.75 -21.26 -19.48
N ARG A 266 1.66 -20.49 -19.49
CA ARG A 266 1.71 -19.03 -19.48
C ARG A 266 2.38 -18.52 -18.22
N GLU A 267 2.08 -19.10 -17.06
CA GLU A 267 2.67 -18.74 -15.77
C GLU A 267 4.17 -19.06 -15.72
N ARG A 268 4.61 -20.15 -16.31
CA ARG A 268 6.05 -20.50 -16.41
C ARG A 268 6.82 -19.58 -17.36
N LEU A 269 6.16 -19.09 -18.41
CA LEU A 269 6.80 -18.30 -19.46
C LEU A 269 6.47 -16.80 -19.38
N TRP A 270 5.72 -16.35 -18.38
CA TRP A 270 5.23 -14.97 -18.31
C TRP A 270 6.36 -13.93 -18.37
N GLN A 271 7.48 -14.22 -17.72
CA GLN A 271 8.65 -13.35 -17.77
C GLN A 271 9.20 -13.20 -19.21
N ARG A 272 9.14 -14.25 -20.04
CA ARG A 272 9.56 -14.21 -21.45
C ARG A 272 8.53 -13.47 -22.31
N LEU A 273 7.25 -13.72 -22.07
CA LEU A 273 6.12 -13.16 -22.82
C LEU A 273 5.87 -11.69 -22.52
N LEU A 274 6.27 -11.19 -21.35
CA LEU A 274 6.24 -9.77 -21.04
C LEU A 274 7.50 -9.09 -21.55
N THR A 275 7.39 -8.38 -22.66
CA THR A 275 8.54 -7.72 -23.31
C THR A 275 8.74 -6.29 -22.80
N VAL A 276 9.99 -5.79 -22.86
CA VAL A 276 10.33 -4.39 -22.55
C VAL A 276 9.53 -3.41 -23.41
N ARG A 277 9.36 -3.73 -24.72
CA ARG A 277 8.56 -2.91 -25.64
C ARG A 277 7.11 -2.76 -25.15
N ARG A 278 6.51 -3.84 -24.64
CA ARG A 278 5.14 -3.81 -24.11
C ARG A 278 5.03 -2.95 -22.85
N VAL A 279 5.99 -3.08 -21.92
CA VAL A 279 6.06 -2.27 -20.70
C VAL A 279 6.24 -0.79 -21.05
N MET A 280 7.16 -0.47 -21.97
CA MET A 280 7.37 0.92 -22.45
C MET A 280 6.14 1.50 -23.13
N SER A 281 5.45 0.73 -23.98
CA SER A 281 4.21 1.19 -24.62
C SER A 281 3.12 1.50 -23.59
N ALA A 282 2.97 0.65 -22.57
CA ALA A 282 2.03 0.89 -21.48
C ALA A 282 2.42 2.13 -20.63
N PHE A 283 3.71 2.30 -20.34
CA PHE A 283 4.22 3.49 -19.66
C PHE A 283 3.91 4.77 -20.45
N GLN A 284 4.18 4.78 -21.75
CA GLN A 284 3.88 5.92 -22.61
C GLN A 284 2.37 6.26 -22.68
N THR A 285 1.53 5.22 -22.66
CA THR A 285 0.09 5.39 -22.61
C THR A 285 -0.36 6.01 -21.29
N LEU A 286 0.20 5.50 -20.16
CA LEU A 286 -0.05 6.05 -18.81
C LEU A 286 0.43 7.51 -18.75
N HIS A 287 1.64 7.78 -19.24
CA HIS A 287 2.20 9.14 -19.28
C HIS A 287 1.30 10.10 -20.07
N ARG A 288 0.91 9.76 -21.30
CA ARG A 288 0.03 10.62 -22.11
C ARG A 288 -1.31 10.95 -21.43
N LYS A 289 -1.86 9.99 -20.65
CA LYS A 289 -3.12 10.20 -19.93
C LYS A 289 -2.98 11.11 -18.71
N HIS A 290 -1.83 11.09 -18.06
CA HIS A 290 -1.67 11.69 -16.73
C HIS A 290 -0.53 12.71 -16.61
N ALA A 291 0.16 13.06 -17.71
CA ALA A 291 1.23 14.06 -17.70
C ALA A 291 0.79 15.44 -17.15
N GLY A 292 -0.49 15.80 -17.30
CA GLY A 292 -1.06 17.03 -16.72
C GLY A 292 -1.62 16.86 -15.30
N ALA A 293 -1.71 15.64 -14.79
CA ALA A 293 -2.32 15.33 -13.48
C ALA A 293 -1.27 15.15 -12.36
N VAL A 294 0.00 14.95 -12.70
CA VAL A 294 1.11 14.73 -11.74
C VAL A 294 1.27 15.88 -10.72
N HIS A 295 0.66 17.03 -10.97
CA HIS A 295 0.68 18.18 -10.05
C HIS A 295 -0.65 18.50 -9.37
N ARG A 296 -1.72 17.69 -9.50
CA ARG A 296 -3.07 18.05 -9.07
C ARG A 296 -3.69 17.22 -7.95
N TYR A 297 -3.04 16.16 -7.49
CA TYR A 297 -3.53 15.48 -6.29
C TYR A 297 -3.03 16.24 -5.06
N SER A 298 -3.67 17.37 -4.77
CA SER A 298 -3.51 18.07 -3.51
C SER A 298 -4.40 17.39 -2.44
N ALA A 299 -4.07 17.59 -1.18
CA ALA A 299 -4.86 17.16 -0.03
C ALA A 299 -6.36 17.54 -0.07
N ALA A 300 -6.77 18.38 -1.03
CA ALA A 300 -8.16 18.81 -1.24
C ALA A 300 -9.08 17.68 -1.76
N ASP A 301 -8.57 16.70 -2.50
CA ASP A 301 -9.40 15.57 -2.95
C ASP A 301 -9.78 14.59 -1.82
N PHE A 302 -9.15 14.75 -0.65
CA PHE A 302 -9.46 14.01 0.58
C PHE A 302 -10.13 14.87 1.65
N ALA A 303 -10.28 16.19 1.42
CA ALA A 303 -10.72 17.18 2.41
C ALA A 303 -12.25 17.31 2.59
N ASP A 304 -13.07 16.61 1.81
CA ASP A 304 -14.54 16.57 2.03
C ASP A 304 -14.96 15.72 3.26
N ALA A 305 -13.99 15.22 4.03
CA ALA A 305 -14.26 14.64 5.33
C ALA A 305 -14.36 15.75 6.38
N LYS A 306 -15.54 16.08 6.85
CA LYS A 306 -15.77 16.89 8.05
C LYS A 306 -14.92 16.32 9.20
N THR A 307 -13.76 16.90 9.42
CA THR A 307 -12.85 16.56 10.52
C THR A 307 -13.38 17.22 11.79
N PRO A 308 -13.73 16.47 12.85
CA PRO A 308 -13.90 17.07 14.16
C PRO A 308 -12.54 17.56 14.66
N GLN A 309 -12.44 18.83 15.02
CA GLN A 309 -11.24 19.36 15.65
C GLN A 309 -10.95 18.63 16.98
N PRO A 310 -9.69 18.33 17.33
CA PRO A 310 -9.37 17.67 18.58
C PRO A 310 -9.61 18.66 19.74
N THR A 311 -10.64 18.43 20.52
CA THR A 311 -10.76 19.01 21.87
C THR A 311 -9.78 18.29 22.78
N LEU A 312 -8.71 18.98 23.13
CA LEU A 312 -7.81 18.61 24.23
C LEU A 312 -8.59 18.66 25.54
N THR A 313 -9.17 17.55 25.98
CA THR A 313 -9.57 17.37 27.38
C THR A 313 -9.71 15.88 27.67
N GLY A 314 -8.82 15.36 28.48
CA GLY A 314 -8.90 13.97 28.96
C GLY A 314 -7.51 13.42 29.33
N MET A 315 -7.00 13.84 30.48
CA MET A 315 -5.80 13.27 31.11
C MET A 315 -5.93 11.75 31.24
N LEU A 316 -4.95 11.03 30.71
CA LEU A 316 -4.71 9.62 31.03
C LEU A 316 -4.23 9.52 32.49
N PRO A 317 -4.64 8.49 33.27
CA PRO A 317 -4.17 8.30 34.63
C PRO A 317 -2.69 7.93 34.64
N GLY A 318 -1.95 8.59 35.52
CA GLY A 318 -0.54 8.69 35.67
C GLY A 318 0.28 7.38 35.57
N ALA A 319 1.29 7.43 34.73
CA ALA A 319 2.45 6.58 34.85
C ALA A 319 3.34 7.17 35.96
N GLN A 320 3.33 6.57 37.15
CA GLN A 320 4.31 6.86 38.20
C GLN A 320 5.69 6.43 37.72
N SER A 321 6.59 7.38 37.64
CA SER A 321 8.02 7.17 37.51
C SER A 321 8.54 6.32 38.67
N ARG A 322 9.04 5.13 38.40
CA ARG A 322 10.02 4.46 39.27
C ARG A 322 11.39 4.60 38.64
N ARG A 323 12.19 5.46 39.28
CA ARG A 323 13.66 5.39 39.20
C ARG A 323 14.11 4.09 39.86
N PHE A 324 14.88 3.32 39.13
CA PHE A 324 16.16 2.73 39.53
C PHE A 324 16.88 2.24 38.28
#